data_3e4dd546bf70384e80fb8480df1332e5
#
_entry.id   3e4dd546bf70384e80fb8480df1332e5
#
_cell.length_a   1.000
_cell.length_b   1.000
_cell.length_c   1.000
_cell.angle_alpha   90.00
_cell.angle_beta   90.00
_cell.angle_gamma   90.00
#
_symmetry.space_group_name_H-M   'P 1'
#
loop_
_entity.id
_entity.type
_entity.pdbx_description
1 polymer ?
#
loop_
_entity_poly.entity_id
_entity_poly.type
_entity_poly.pdbx_seq_one_letter_code
_entity_poly.pdbx_strand_id
1 'polypeptide(L)'
;MKKRWMLLAAAFLLCGCGGAKAEYTAEAGTTEPVVKEVTMAVVGDIMVHDYQYEEAYDPATGTYDFMHNFQDVKRYFEGYDFVIGNLELTFGGPDREYASFPCFNTPDSFLDAVKDAGFNLLTTANNHSMDTGETGLKRTISQLDAYDIDHVGTYASQEARDTIYTKEVNGINFAFVSATYGTNGIPVPEDYLVNHIDDTLMADITRAQELADVVVVLPHMGNEYETVPNDIFVEWADSMFAAGADIVLASHPHVLQRMEYRQVDHGDGVHDGFIIYSLGNFISSQTTPPRNASIVLHLTVEQVADNPAEVKEVSFVPIWTQFRNAENENHFVVRSVYEMLTLPESERYQVVRPKDYERLKEIHEETACFLLDKNIPLEQIQDEYVFPKEID
;
A
#
# COMPACT_ATOMS: atom_id res chain seq x y z
N MET A 1 -78.85 9.54 41.58
CA MET A 1 -80.07 10.18 41.04
C MET A 1 -80.01 10.02 39.52
N LYS A 2 -80.87 9.20 39.05
CA LYS A 2 -81.92 9.42 38.01
C LYS A 2 -81.42 9.99 36.71
N LYS A 3 -81.45 9.24 35.66
CA LYS A 3 -82.54 8.90 34.67
C LYS A 3 -82.12 9.51 33.31
N ARG A 4 -82.33 9.06 32.14
CA ARG A 4 -83.25 8.12 31.43
C ARG A 4 -82.81 8.07 29.97
N TRP A 5 -82.75 6.91 29.41
CA TRP A 5 -83.37 6.36 28.18
C TRP A 5 -83.87 7.38 27.12
N MET A 6 -83.46 7.12 25.86
CA MET A 6 -84.44 6.86 24.79
C MET A 6 -83.77 6.16 23.59
N LEU A 7 -84.35 5.02 23.26
CA LEU A 7 -84.22 4.29 22.02
C LEU A 7 -85.01 5.01 20.89
N LEU A 8 -84.53 4.95 19.67
CA LEU A 8 -85.37 4.88 18.48
C LEU A 8 -84.67 4.04 17.42
N ALA A 9 -85.43 3.08 16.90
CA ALA A 9 -85.05 2.07 15.92
C ALA A 9 -85.49 2.48 14.50
N ALA A 10 -84.93 1.70 13.56
CA ALA A 10 -85.39 1.40 12.20
C ALA A 10 -84.86 2.35 11.10
N ALA A 11 -84.28 1.88 10.02
CA ALA A 11 -84.81 0.92 9.06
C ALA A 11 -83.75 0.42 8.08
N PHE A 12 -83.90 -0.82 7.68
CA PHE A 12 -83.19 -1.53 6.63
C PHE A 12 -83.28 -0.84 5.27
N LEU A 13 -82.13 -0.83 4.53
CA LEU A 13 -82.15 -0.93 3.06
C LEU A 13 -80.87 -1.70 2.61
N LEU A 14 -81.06 -2.91 2.18
CA LEU A 14 -80.07 -3.72 1.46
C LEU A 14 -79.88 -3.13 0.06
N CYS A 15 -78.61 -2.78 -0.29
CA CYS A 15 -78.17 -2.75 -1.66
C CYS A 15 -76.79 -3.43 -1.71
N GLY A 16 -76.74 -4.59 -2.26
CA GLY A 16 -75.51 -5.29 -2.57
C GLY A 16 -74.84 -4.66 -3.78
N CYS A 17 -73.55 -4.46 -3.66
CA CYS A 17 -72.64 -4.32 -4.80
C CYS A 17 -71.25 -4.79 -4.39
N GLY A 18 -70.69 -5.64 -5.23
CA GLY A 18 -69.47 -6.40 -5.01
C GLY A 18 -68.27 -5.57 -4.56
N GLY A 19 -67.74 -5.98 -3.43
CA GLY A 19 -66.45 -5.50 -2.96
C GLY A 19 -65.33 -6.27 -3.68
N ALA A 20 -64.71 -5.63 -4.63
CA ALA A 20 -63.37 -6.02 -5.08
C ALA A 20 -62.44 -5.90 -3.88
N LYS A 21 -61.89 -7.00 -3.39
CA LYS A 21 -60.73 -7.03 -2.50
C LYS A 21 -59.55 -6.45 -3.31
N ALA A 22 -59.16 -5.21 -3.02
CA ALA A 22 -57.84 -4.74 -3.40
C ALA A 22 -56.83 -5.56 -2.59
N GLU A 23 -56.21 -6.55 -3.22
CA GLU A 23 -54.96 -7.10 -2.73
C GLU A 23 -53.92 -5.97 -2.83
N TYR A 24 -53.58 -5.43 -1.68
CA TYR A 24 -52.41 -4.57 -1.54
C TYR A 24 -51.17 -5.49 -1.63
N THR A 25 -50.69 -5.73 -2.84
CA THR A 25 -49.33 -6.24 -3.03
C THR A 25 -48.40 -5.14 -2.60
N ALA A 26 -47.87 -5.23 -1.39
CA ALA A 26 -46.69 -4.48 -1.03
C ALA A 26 -45.60 -4.91 -2.04
N GLU A 27 -45.27 -4.04 -2.99
CA GLU A 27 -44.02 -4.13 -3.71
C GLU A 27 -42.94 -4.09 -2.61
N ALA A 28 -42.30 -5.21 -2.37
CA ALA A 28 -41.04 -5.24 -1.65
C ALA A 28 -40.09 -4.39 -2.50
N GLY A 29 -39.88 -3.14 -2.08
CA GLY A 29 -38.86 -2.30 -2.66
C GLY A 29 -37.55 -3.05 -2.49
N THR A 30 -36.98 -3.55 -3.56
CA THR A 30 -35.60 -4.03 -3.60
C THR A 30 -34.74 -2.80 -3.40
N THR A 31 -34.36 -2.53 -2.15
CA THR A 31 -33.26 -1.61 -1.86
C THR A 31 -32.03 -2.23 -2.50
N GLU A 32 -31.39 -1.51 -3.40
CA GLU A 32 -30.09 -1.95 -3.91
C GLU A 32 -29.15 -2.20 -2.73
N PRO A 33 -28.33 -3.27 -2.78
CA PRO A 33 -27.39 -3.55 -1.70
C PRO A 33 -26.45 -2.35 -1.49
N VAL A 34 -26.14 -2.04 -0.26
CA VAL A 34 -25.13 -1.02 0.06
C VAL A 34 -23.79 -1.56 -0.37
N VAL A 35 -23.07 -0.81 -1.18
CA VAL A 35 -21.69 -1.09 -1.61
C VAL A 35 -20.79 -0.11 -0.91
N LYS A 36 -19.76 -0.62 -0.25
CA LYS A 36 -18.68 0.15 0.34
C LYS A 36 -17.41 -0.14 -0.45
N GLU A 37 -16.60 0.86 -0.64
CA GLU A 37 -15.37 0.75 -1.42
C GLU A 37 -14.25 1.54 -0.74
N VAL A 38 -13.04 0.99 -0.71
CA VAL A 38 -11.82 1.60 -0.20
C VAL A 38 -10.70 1.36 -1.20
N THR A 39 -9.92 2.40 -1.46
CA THR A 39 -8.84 2.40 -2.43
C THR A 39 -7.48 2.55 -1.77
N MET A 40 -6.48 1.82 -2.28
CA MET A 40 -5.10 1.88 -1.80
C MET A 40 -4.14 2.11 -2.96
N ALA A 41 -3.20 3.03 -2.79
CA ALA A 41 -2.01 3.16 -3.62
C ALA A 41 -0.80 2.69 -2.80
N VAL A 42 -0.07 1.72 -3.30
CA VAL A 42 1.00 1.05 -2.55
C VAL A 42 2.28 1.05 -3.35
N VAL A 43 3.38 1.39 -2.69
CA VAL A 43 4.72 1.35 -3.28
C VAL A 43 5.69 0.55 -2.41
N GLY A 44 6.82 0.14 -3.00
CA GLY A 44 7.83 -0.64 -2.31
C GLY A 44 8.80 0.21 -1.49
N ASP A 45 10.10 -0.12 -1.59
CA ASP A 45 11.14 0.37 -0.71
C ASP A 45 11.47 1.85 -0.97
N ILE A 46 11.33 2.65 0.08
CA ILE A 46 11.66 4.08 0.11
C ILE A 46 13.00 4.22 0.83
N MET A 47 14.07 4.49 0.07
CA MET A 47 15.43 4.56 0.57
C MET A 47 16.09 5.87 0.15
N VAL A 48 16.98 6.39 1.01
CA VAL A 48 17.79 7.57 0.71
C VAL A 48 19.28 7.23 0.90
N HIS A 49 19.99 7.10 -0.21
CA HIS A 49 21.42 6.84 -0.22
C HIS A 49 22.23 8.16 -0.28
N ASP A 50 23.55 8.06 -0.19
CA ASP A 50 24.49 9.19 -0.20
C ASP A 50 24.29 10.13 -1.39
N TYR A 51 24.23 9.60 -2.62
CA TYR A 51 24.02 10.42 -3.82
C TYR A 51 22.69 11.18 -3.82
N GLN A 52 21.67 10.68 -3.13
CA GLN A 52 20.35 11.33 -3.03
C GLN A 52 20.40 12.52 -2.08
N TYR A 53 20.95 12.36 -0.85
CA TYR A 53 21.03 13.49 0.06
C TYR A 53 22.15 14.47 -0.31
N GLU A 54 23.22 14.04 -1.01
CA GLU A 54 24.21 14.96 -1.60
C GLU A 54 23.60 15.84 -2.69
N GLU A 55 22.75 15.27 -3.55
CA GLU A 55 22.03 16.03 -4.58
C GLU A 55 21.01 16.99 -3.98
N ALA A 56 20.30 16.56 -2.92
CA ALA A 56 19.32 17.39 -2.22
C ALA A 56 19.94 18.53 -1.40
N TYR A 57 21.25 18.52 -1.14
CA TYR A 57 21.91 19.50 -0.29
C TYR A 57 22.14 20.83 -1.01
N ASP A 58 21.62 21.92 -0.43
CA ASP A 58 21.92 23.29 -0.86
C ASP A 58 23.02 23.91 0.03
N PRO A 59 24.25 24.10 -0.49
CA PRO A 59 25.36 24.68 0.28
C PRO A 59 25.15 26.16 0.62
N ALA A 60 24.22 26.86 -0.04
CA ALA A 60 23.96 28.27 0.25
C ALA A 60 23.12 28.45 1.51
N THR A 61 22.21 27.49 1.77
CA THR A 61 21.32 27.50 2.94
C THR A 61 21.75 26.53 4.02
N GLY A 62 22.49 25.48 3.66
CA GLY A 62 22.85 24.37 4.54
C GLY A 62 21.68 23.40 4.79
N THR A 63 20.67 23.40 3.91
CA THR A 63 19.46 22.57 4.03
C THR A 63 19.40 21.53 2.92
N TYR A 64 18.49 20.56 3.06
CA TYR A 64 18.22 19.51 2.08
C TYR A 64 16.81 19.68 1.53
N ASP A 65 16.64 19.55 0.20
CA ASP A 65 15.37 19.63 -0.49
C ASP A 65 15.15 18.38 -1.37
N PHE A 66 14.19 17.56 -0.99
CA PHE A 66 13.80 16.32 -1.68
C PHE A 66 12.48 16.45 -2.44
N MET A 67 11.87 17.63 -2.49
CA MET A 67 10.52 17.83 -3.02
C MET A 67 10.36 17.34 -4.47
N HIS A 68 11.41 17.39 -5.27
CA HIS A 68 11.40 16.95 -6.66
C HIS A 68 11.29 15.43 -6.82
N ASN A 69 11.65 14.64 -5.80
CA ASN A 69 11.74 13.17 -5.92
C ASN A 69 10.42 12.53 -6.39
N PHE A 70 9.26 13.05 -5.95
CA PHE A 70 7.95 12.42 -6.16
C PHE A 70 6.97 13.25 -7.01
N GLN A 71 7.36 14.44 -7.48
CA GLN A 71 6.47 15.38 -8.18
C GLN A 71 5.75 14.76 -9.40
N ASP A 72 6.44 13.89 -10.13
CA ASP A 72 5.90 13.31 -11.37
C ASP A 72 4.96 12.13 -11.10
N VAL A 73 5.01 11.53 -9.91
CA VAL A 73 4.21 10.33 -9.57
C VAL A 73 3.14 10.57 -8.52
N LYS A 74 3.18 11.70 -7.79
CA LYS A 74 2.20 11.96 -6.72
C LYS A 74 0.75 11.98 -7.22
N ARG A 75 0.50 12.27 -8.49
CA ARG A 75 -0.84 12.20 -9.10
C ARG A 75 -1.46 10.81 -9.04
N TYR A 76 -0.63 9.74 -8.96
CA TYR A 76 -1.09 8.37 -8.83
C TYR A 76 -1.50 8.01 -7.39
N PHE A 77 -1.33 8.95 -6.45
CA PHE A 77 -1.74 8.83 -5.06
C PHE A 77 -2.96 9.69 -4.74
N GLU A 78 -3.30 10.66 -5.64
CA GLU A 78 -4.40 11.58 -5.42
C GLU A 78 -5.76 10.87 -5.41
N GLY A 79 -6.50 11.04 -4.31
CA GLY A 79 -7.85 10.49 -4.15
C GLY A 79 -7.91 9.08 -3.60
N TYR A 80 -6.76 8.45 -3.33
CA TYR A 80 -6.71 7.15 -2.64
C TYR A 80 -6.88 7.33 -1.14
N ASP A 81 -7.62 6.40 -0.51
CA ASP A 81 -7.88 6.42 0.93
C ASP A 81 -6.61 6.08 1.74
N PHE A 82 -5.82 5.11 1.24
CA PHE A 82 -4.51 4.76 1.78
C PHE A 82 -3.41 4.95 0.72
N VAL A 83 -2.33 5.61 1.12
CA VAL A 83 -1.08 5.71 0.36
C VAL A 83 0.02 5.11 1.22
N ILE A 84 0.49 3.92 0.83
CA ILE A 84 1.33 3.05 1.65
C ILE A 84 2.70 2.86 1.01
N GLY A 85 3.77 2.87 1.82
CA GLY A 85 5.13 2.55 1.38
C GLY A 85 5.97 1.93 2.47
N ASN A 86 7.06 1.23 2.10
CA ASN A 86 8.03 0.72 3.05
C ASN A 86 9.15 1.74 3.28
N LEU A 87 9.18 2.36 4.46
CA LEU A 87 10.22 3.32 4.85
C LEU A 87 11.47 2.55 5.32
N GLU A 88 12.37 2.28 4.39
CA GLU A 88 13.58 1.47 4.63
C GLU A 88 14.78 2.35 4.94
N LEU A 89 14.65 3.12 6.00
CA LEU A 89 15.66 4.04 6.53
C LEU A 89 15.28 4.49 7.95
N THR A 90 16.18 5.24 8.60
CA THR A 90 15.89 5.87 9.90
C THR A 90 16.16 7.36 9.89
N PHE A 91 15.48 8.09 10.77
CA PHE A 91 15.70 9.51 11.08
C PHE A 91 16.39 9.64 12.46
N GLY A 92 17.69 9.27 12.51
CA GLY A 92 18.50 9.34 13.75
C GLY A 92 18.82 10.76 14.22
N GLY A 93 18.59 11.76 13.34
CA GLY A 93 18.70 13.19 13.63
C GLY A 93 20.05 13.82 13.28
N PRO A 94 20.12 15.16 13.30
CA PRO A 94 21.29 15.93 12.86
C PRO A 94 22.48 15.89 13.83
N ASP A 95 22.28 15.43 15.07
CA ASP A 95 23.36 15.23 16.03
C ASP A 95 24.26 14.02 15.67
N ARG A 96 23.82 13.22 14.71
CA ARG A 96 24.55 12.13 14.07
C ARG A 96 24.90 12.55 12.65
N GLU A 97 26.01 12.09 12.12
CA GLU A 97 26.32 12.25 10.70
C GLU A 97 25.23 11.56 9.86
N TYR A 98 24.74 12.25 8.83
CA TYR A 98 23.87 11.63 7.85
C TYR A 98 24.65 10.54 7.11
N ALA A 99 24.02 9.41 6.90
CA ALA A 99 24.69 8.21 6.40
C ALA A 99 23.76 7.40 5.48
N SER A 100 24.39 6.71 4.54
CA SER A 100 23.82 5.77 3.61
C SER A 100 24.08 4.32 4.07
N PHE A 101 23.89 3.37 3.15
CA PHE A 101 24.29 1.98 3.40
C PHE A 101 25.71 1.87 3.97
N PRO A 102 26.00 1.03 5.00
CA PRO A 102 25.09 -0.01 5.52
C PRO A 102 24.13 0.42 6.64
N CYS A 103 24.18 1.65 7.15
CA CYS A 103 23.35 2.13 8.25
C CYS A 103 22.80 3.52 7.91
N PHE A 104 21.53 3.59 7.56
CA PHE A 104 20.89 4.83 7.11
C PHE A 104 20.58 5.79 8.25
N ASN A 105 20.98 7.05 8.08
CA ASN A 105 20.51 8.17 8.86
C ASN A 105 20.17 9.32 7.89
N THR A 106 18.91 9.53 7.63
CA THR A 106 18.40 10.42 6.59
C THR A 106 18.05 11.81 7.16
N PRO A 107 18.26 12.92 6.41
CA PRO A 107 17.77 14.24 6.80
C PRO A 107 16.24 14.25 6.97
N ASP A 108 15.77 14.88 8.05
CA ASP A 108 14.33 14.93 8.41
C ASP A 108 13.47 15.56 7.30
N SER A 109 14.03 16.51 6.53
CA SER A 109 13.33 17.16 5.42
C SER A 109 12.92 16.22 4.28
N PHE A 110 13.39 14.97 4.27
CA PHE A 110 12.85 13.95 3.37
C PHE A 110 11.36 13.67 3.65
N LEU A 111 10.93 13.81 4.91
CA LEU A 111 9.52 13.69 5.27
C LEU A 111 8.63 14.79 4.67
N ASP A 112 9.18 15.96 4.34
CA ASP A 112 8.42 16.99 3.61
C ASP A 112 7.98 16.47 2.23
N ALA A 113 8.90 15.81 1.51
CA ALA A 113 8.59 15.20 0.21
C ALA A 113 7.64 13.99 0.33
N VAL A 114 7.84 13.14 1.35
CA VAL A 114 6.95 11.99 1.63
C VAL A 114 5.53 12.45 1.94
N LYS A 115 5.37 13.48 2.79
CA LYS A 115 4.06 14.05 3.13
C LYS A 115 3.41 14.76 1.95
N ASP A 116 4.17 15.55 1.18
CA ASP A 116 3.66 16.24 -0.03
C ASP A 116 3.20 15.25 -1.10
N ALA A 117 3.87 14.11 -1.21
CA ALA A 117 3.47 13.03 -2.13
C ALA A 117 2.12 12.41 -1.74
N GLY A 118 1.71 12.51 -0.48
CA GLY A 118 0.42 12.01 0.00
C GLY A 118 0.48 10.76 0.86
N PHE A 119 1.69 10.26 1.20
CA PHE A 119 1.80 9.10 2.09
C PHE A 119 1.12 9.34 3.43
N ASN A 120 0.27 8.39 3.82
CA ASN A 120 -0.48 8.46 5.08
C ASN A 120 -0.30 7.22 5.97
N LEU A 121 0.33 6.14 5.45
CA LEU A 121 0.71 4.96 6.21
C LEU A 121 2.07 4.43 5.74
N LEU A 122 3.03 4.27 6.65
CA LEU A 122 4.35 3.71 6.34
C LEU A 122 4.64 2.46 7.15
N THR A 123 5.23 1.45 6.51
CA THR A 123 5.83 0.32 7.24
C THR A 123 7.25 0.69 7.67
N THR A 124 7.61 0.31 8.87
CA THR A 124 8.91 0.62 9.48
C THR A 124 9.66 -0.61 9.95
N ALA A 125 9.03 -1.81 9.91
CA ALA A 125 9.70 -3.08 10.18
C ALA A 125 10.42 -3.58 8.93
N ASN A 126 11.72 -3.33 8.85
CA ASN A 126 12.62 -3.79 7.80
C ASN A 126 14.02 -4.05 8.38
N ASN A 127 14.93 -4.53 7.56
CA ASN A 127 16.29 -4.85 8.01
C ASN A 127 17.11 -3.61 8.42
N HIS A 128 16.66 -2.40 8.06
CA HIS A 128 17.25 -1.11 8.43
C HIS A 128 16.58 -0.41 9.63
N SER A 129 15.59 -1.03 10.27
CA SER A 129 14.86 -0.45 11.42
C SER A 129 15.77 -0.03 12.58
N MET A 130 16.89 -0.74 12.77
CA MET A 130 17.81 -0.54 13.89
C MET A 130 19.10 0.23 13.54
N ASP A 131 19.24 0.77 12.33
CA ASP A 131 20.48 1.41 11.83
C ASP A 131 21.02 2.51 12.74
N THR A 132 20.15 3.27 13.39
CA THR A 132 20.52 4.32 14.35
C THR A 132 20.25 3.90 15.81
N GLY A 133 20.03 2.60 16.04
CA GLY A 133 19.77 2.00 17.35
C GLY A 133 18.41 2.39 17.93
N GLU A 134 18.12 1.95 19.15
CA GLU A 134 16.84 2.20 19.84
C GLU A 134 16.45 3.70 19.85
N THR A 135 17.41 4.56 20.16
CA THR A 135 17.16 6.00 20.22
C THR A 135 16.72 6.57 18.87
N GLY A 136 17.39 6.12 17.79
CA GLY A 136 17.06 6.56 16.44
C GLY A 136 15.75 5.95 15.94
N LEU A 137 15.46 4.69 16.24
CA LEU A 137 14.18 4.07 15.95
C LEU A 137 13.03 4.85 16.61
N LYS A 138 13.12 5.11 17.92
CA LYS A 138 12.08 5.88 18.64
C LYS A 138 11.97 7.33 18.11
N ARG A 139 13.09 7.92 17.66
CA ARG A 139 13.07 9.22 17.01
C ARG A 139 12.36 9.15 15.65
N THR A 140 12.60 8.12 14.85
CA THR A 140 11.90 7.91 13.58
C THR A 140 10.39 7.88 13.78
N ILE A 141 9.91 7.11 14.76
CA ILE A 141 8.50 7.09 15.17
C ILE A 141 8.00 8.51 15.49
N SER A 142 8.73 9.24 16.35
CA SER A 142 8.33 10.60 16.74
C SER A 142 8.30 11.59 15.57
N GLN A 143 9.15 11.39 14.56
CA GLN A 143 9.12 12.21 13.34
C GLN A 143 7.88 11.87 12.49
N LEU A 144 7.53 10.60 12.31
CA LEU A 144 6.31 10.19 11.61
C LEU A 144 5.06 10.76 12.29
N ASP A 145 4.98 10.66 13.63
CA ASP A 145 3.91 11.26 14.41
C ASP A 145 3.80 12.78 14.21
N ALA A 146 4.94 13.48 14.17
CA ALA A 146 4.98 14.93 13.96
C ALA A 146 4.48 15.36 12.58
N TYR A 147 4.62 14.50 11.57
CA TYR A 147 4.10 14.69 10.22
C TYR A 147 2.68 14.16 10.01
N ASP A 148 2.04 13.62 11.06
CA ASP A 148 0.72 12.97 10.96
C ASP A 148 0.71 11.90 9.86
N ILE A 149 1.69 10.98 9.94
CA ILE A 149 1.83 9.81 9.10
C ILE A 149 1.72 8.58 10.01
N ASP A 150 0.68 7.79 9.80
CA ASP A 150 0.49 6.52 10.51
C ASP A 150 1.64 5.56 10.18
N HIS A 151 2.03 4.70 11.14
CA HIS A 151 3.12 3.76 10.92
C HIS A 151 2.87 2.44 11.64
N VAL A 152 3.44 1.35 11.10
CA VAL A 152 3.31 0.00 11.66
C VAL A 152 4.64 -0.77 11.55
N GLY A 153 4.90 -1.63 12.52
CA GLY A 153 6.02 -2.57 12.50
C GLY A 153 7.13 -2.28 13.49
N THR A 154 7.34 -1.00 13.89
CA THR A 154 8.24 -0.62 14.97
C THR A 154 7.50 0.21 16.03
N TYR A 155 7.93 0.11 17.29
CA TYR A 155 7.18 0.66 18.41
C TYR A 155 8.08 1.29 19.47
N ALA A 156 7.58 2.35 20.11
CA ALA A 156 8.30 3.06 21.16
C ALA A 156 8.09 2.44 22.56
N SER A 157 7.09 1.58 22.73
CA SER A 157 6.74 0.92 24.01
C SER A 157 6.05 -0.42 23.77
N GLN A 158 6.04 -1.26 24.83
CA GLN A 158 5.30 -2.53 24.83
C GLN A 158 3.80 -2.32 24.58
N GLU A 159 3.19 -1.30 25.20
CA GLU A 159 1.77 -0.99 25.01
C GLU A 159 1.42 -0.70 23.56
N ALA A 160 2.27 0.08 22.87
CA ALA A 160 2.12 0.36 21.44
C ALA A 160 2.25 -0.93 20.62
N ARG A 161 3.22 -1.81 20.95
CA ARG A 161 3.43 -3.11 20.29
C ARG A 161 2.25 -4.06 20.45
N ASP A 162 1.62 -4.06 21.62
CA ASP A 162 0.48 -4.93 21.93
C ASP A 162 -0.83 -4.47 21.26
N THR A 163 -0.84 -3.26 20.71
CA THR A 163 -1.99 -2.67 20.03
C THR A 163 -1.93 -2.92 18.53
N ILE A 164 -2.88 -3.66 17.98
CA ILE A 164 -3.02 -3.79 16.51
C ILE A 164 -3.51 -2.45 15.95
N TYR A 165 -2.80 -1.91 14.96
CA TYR A 165 -3.25 -0.70 14.26
C TYR A 165 -4.46 -1.02 13.40
N THR A 166 -5.57 -0.34 13.67
CA THR A 166 -6.82 -0.45 12.91
C THR A 166 -7.31 0.92 12.46
N LYS A 167 -7.96 0.95 11.30
CA LYS A 167 -8.55 2.18 10.76
C LYS A 167 -9.84 1.87 10.00
N GLU A 168 -10.92 2.53 10.37
CA GLU A 168 -12.17 2.48 9.62
C GLU A 168 -12.14 3.52 8.50
N VAL A 169 -12.40 3.06 7.27
CA VAL A 169 -12.53 3.92 6.08
C VAL A 169 -13.77 3.49 5.31
N ASN A 170 -14.62 4.43 4.97
CA ASN A 170 -15.86 4.21 4.22
C ASN A 170 -16.76 3.10 4.80
N GLY A 171 -16.63 2.82 6.10
CA GLY A 171 -17.39 1.81 6.83
C GLY A 171 -16.84 0.38 6.67
N ILE A 172 -15.60 0.21 6.21
CA ILE A 172 -14.81 -1.03 6.27
C ILE A 172 -13.68 -0.83 7.27
N ASN A 173 -13.52 -1.76 8.21
CA ASN A 173 -12.44 -1.74 9.18
C ASN A 173 -11.24 -2.50 8.64
N PHE A 174 -10.09 -1.84 8.58
CA PHE A 174 -8.81 -2.42 8.21
C PHE A 174 -7.93 -2.61 9.43
N ALA A 175 -7.20 -3.73 9.49
CA ALA A 175 -6.07 -3.92 10.38
C ALA A 175 -4.79 -4.06 9.56
N PHE A 176 -3.71 -3.42 10.02
CA PHE A 176 -2.41 -3.47 9.36
C PHE A 176 -1.38 -4.07 10.30
N VAL A 177 -0.64 -5.08 9.81
CA VAL A 177 0.43 -5.75 10.53
C VAL A 177 1.68 -5.79 9.66
N SER A 178 2.80 -5.27 10.18
CA SER A 178 4.09 -5.30 9.47
C SER A 178 5.15 -6.00 10.31
N ALA A 179 6.05 -6.74 9.67
CA ALA A 179 7.15 -7.45 10.31
C ALA A 179 8.33 -7.66 9.35
N THR A 180 9.53 -7.85 9.89
CA THR A 180 10.76 -8.09 9.12
C THR A 180 11.38 -9.45 9.43
N TYR A 181 12.13 -9.99 8.46
CA TYR A 181 12.94 -11.20 8.68
C TYR A 181 14.12 -10.98 9.63
N GLY A 182 14.55 -9.72 9.84
CA GLY A 182 15.70 -9.40 10.68
C GLY A 182 16.11 -7.93 10.61
N THR A 183 17.21 -7.60 11.30
CA THR A 183 17.73 -6.23 11.46
C THR A 183 19.23 -6.13 11.09
N ASN A 184 19.65 -6.79 9.99
CA ASN A 184 21.06 -6.82 9.52
C ASN A 184 22.07 -7.24 10.61
N GLY A 185 21.63 -8.07 11.57
CA GLY A 185 22.45 -8.50 12.69
C GLY A 185 22.68 -7.45 13.78
N ILE A 186 22.03 -6.29 13.69
CA ILE A 186 22.03 -5.29 14.77
C ILE A 186 21.08 -5.80 15.87
N PRO A 187 21.55 -5.94 17.13
CA PRO A 187 20.70 -6.41 18.20
C PRO A 187 19.50 -5.50 18.47
N VAL A 188 18.34 -6.11 18.69
CA VAL A 188 17.14 -5.43 19.16
C VAL A 188 17.11 -5.56 20.69
N PRO A 189 17.32 -4.48 21.46
CA PRO A 189 17.50 -4.58 22.92
C PRO A 189 16.22 -4.92 23.68
N GLU A 190 15.05 -4.60 23.13
CA GLU A 190 13.75 -4.87 23.71
C GLU A 190 12.86 -5.49 22.63
N ASP A 191 12.23 -6.61 22.90
CA ASP A 191 11.46 -7.39 21.92
C ASP A 191 10.29 -6.62 21.30
N TYR A 192 9.79 -5.57 21.97
CA TYR A 192 8.70 -4.74 21.43
C TYR A 192 9.13 -3.77 20.34
N LEU A 193 10.43 -3.47 20.18
CA LEU A 193 10.88 -2.40 19.28
C LEU A 193 10.63 -2.70 17.80
N VAL A 194 10.79 -3.94 17.38
CA VAL A 194 10.66 -4.35 15.98
C VAL A 194 9.89 -5.66 15.90
N ASN A 195 8.86 -5.70 15.08
CA ASN A 195 8.17 -6.96 14.77
C ASN A 195 9.03 -7.84 13.86
N HIS A 196 9.17 -9.10 14.26
CA HIS A 196 9.82 -10.12 13.44
C HIS A 196 8.81 -11.11 12.84
N ILE A 197 9.19 -11.71 11.71
CA ILE A 197 8.40 -12.78 11.09
C ILE A 197 8.66 -14.08 11.87
N ASP A 198 7.78 -14.36 12.82
CA ASP A 198 7.82 -15.51 13.73
C ASP A 198 6.40 -15.92 14.17
N ASP A 199 6.28 -16.80 15.14
CA ASP A 199 4.99 -17.24 15.69
C ASP A 199 4.16 -16.09 16.30
N THR A 200 4.82 -15.00 16.74
CA THR A 200 4.14 -13.82 17.29
C THR A 200 3.41 -13.05 16.20
N LEU A 201 4.00 -12.94 15.01
CA LEU A 201 3.34 -12.34 13.86
C LEU A 201 2.07 -13.10 13.51
N MET A 202 2.10 -14.44 13.47
CA MET A 202 0.91 -15.25 13.15
C MET A 202 -0.20 -15.05 14.19
N ALA A 203 0.15 -14.92 15.48
CA ALA A 203 -0.80 -14.59 16.54
C ALA A 203 -1.38 -13.18 16.38
N ASP A 204 -0.57 -12.19 15.97
CA ASP A 204 -1.04 -10.83 15.70
C ASP A 204 -2.00 -10.77 14.51
N ILE A 205 -1.72 -11.50 13.43
CA ILE A 205 -2.63 -11.61 12.28
C ILE A 205 -3.98 -12.21 12.71
N THR A 206 -3.95 -13.28 13.52
CA THR A 206 -5.17 -13.89 14.05
C THR A 206 -5.96 -12.92 14.93
N ARG A 207 -5.28 -12.11 15.76
CA ARG A 207 -5.94 -11.06 16.55
C ARG A 207 -6.47 -9.92 15.66
N ALA A 208 -5.76 -9.57 14.59
CA ALA A 208 -6.19 -8.56 13.63
C ALA A 208 -7.51 -8.96 12.93
N GLN A 209 -7.63 -10.23 12.55
CA GLN A 209 -8.82 -10.80 11.94
C GLN A 209 -10.06 -10.74 12.88
N GLU A 210 -9.85 -10.78 14.20
CA GLU A 210 -10.95 -10.59 15.17
C GLU A 210 -11.40 -9.11 15.32
N LEU A 211 -10.59 -8.15 14.83
CA LEU A 211 -10.79 -6.71 15.02
C LEU A 211 -11.21 -5.96 13.76
N ALA A 212 -11.04 -6.55 12.59
CA ALA A 212 -11.20 -5.87 11.31
C ALA A 212 -11.93 -6.73 10.26
N ASP A 213 -12.50 -6.07 9.27
CA ASP A 213 -13.13 -6.70 8.11
C ASP A 213 -12.07 -7.13 7.08
N VAL A 214 -10.90 -6.49 7.06
CA VAL A 214 -9.78 -6.75 6.16
C VAL A 214 -8.46 -6.67 6.90
N VAL A 215 -7.63 -7.70 6.78
CA VAL A 215 -6.29 -7.74 7.37
C VAL A 215 -5.23 -7.60 6.28
N VAL A 216 -4.46 -6.53 6.35
CA VAL A 216 -3.35 -6.24 5.44
C VAL A 216 -2.02 -6.53 6.15
N VAL A 217 -1.26 -7.49 5.64
CA VAL A 217 0.06 -7.84 6.14
C VAL A 217 1.13 -7.28 5.22
N LEU A 218 2.10 -6.58 5.79
CA LEU A 218 3.18 -5.91 5.05
C LEU A 218 4.54 -6.46 5.52
N PRO A 219 4.91 -7.67 5.04
CA PRO A 219 6.15 -8.31 5.46
C PRO A 219 7.34 -7.79 4.67
N HIS A 220 8.46 -7.57 5.36
CA HIS A 220 9.75 -7.28 4.74
C HIS A 220 10.55 -8.58 4.69
N MET A 221 10.51 -9.27 3.55
CA MET A 221 11.02 -10.64 3.39
C MET A 221 11.48 -10.93 1.97
N GLY A 222 12.36 -11.88 1.80
CA GLY A 222 12.84 -12.32 0.50
C GLY A 222 14.35 -12.45 0.47
N ASN A 223 14.89 -12.75 -0.71
CA ASN A 223 16.31 -12.66 -1.00
C ASN A 223 16.53 -11.41 -1.88
N GLU A 224 17.52 -10.59 -1.52
CA GLU A 224 17.88 -9.42 -2.30
C GLU A 224 18.17 -9.80 -3.76
N TYR A 225 17.59 -9.04 -4.67
CA TYR A 225 17.82 -9.05 -6.13
C TYR A 225 17.34 -10.32 -6.87
N GLU A 226 16.64 -11.23 -6.21
CA GLU A 226 15.97 -12.35 -6.83
C GLU A 226 14.57 -11.94 -7.34
N THR A 227 14.30 -12.17 -8.63
CA THR A 227 13.01 -11.83 -9.26
C THR A 227 11.94 -12.92 -9.07
N VAL A 228 12.33 -14.07 -8.52
CA VAL A 228 11.43 -15.18 -8.21
C VAL A 228 11.47 -15.43 -6.71
N PRO A 229 10.32 -15.43 -6.01
CA PRO A 229 10.29 -15.71 -4.59
C PRO A 229 10.77 -17.15 -4.32
N ASN A 230 11.60 -17.31 -3.30
CA ASN A 230 12.04 -18.62 -2.83
C ASN A 230 10.86 -19.32 -2.12
N ASP A 231 10.83 -20.67 -2.20
CA ASP A 231 9.75 -21.49 -1.62
C ASP A 231 9.48 -21.19 -0.14
N ILE A 232 10.53 -20.91 0.65
CA ILE A 232 10.35 -20.56 2.06
C ILE A 232 9.52 -19.27 2.27
N PHE A 233 9.66 -18.29 1.40
CA PHE A 233 8.88 -17.05 1.50
C PHE A 233 7.45 -17.22 0.97
N VAL A 234 7.24 -18.17 0.05
CA VAL A 234 5.90 -18.61 -0.35
C VAL A 234 5.21 -19.32 0.82
N GLU A 235 5.90 -20.21 1.53
CA GLU A 235 5.38 -20.88 2.73
C GLU A 235 5.06 -19.88 3.87
N TRP A 236 5.87 -18.82 4.04
CA TRP A 236 5.56 -17.75 5.00
C TRP A 236 4.29 -17.01 4.62
N ALA A 237 4.14 -16.65 3.34
CA ALA A 237 2.93 -15.99 2.85
C ALA A 237 1.68 -16.90 3.04
N ASP A 238 1.79 -18.19 2.71
CA ASP A 238 0.71 -19.16 2.94
C ASP A 238 0.33 -19.25 4.43
N SER A 239 1.32 -19.15 5.32
CA SER A 239 1.08 -19.14 6.78
C SER A 239 0.37 -17.85 7.23
N MET A 240 0.68 -16.70 6.61
CA MET A 240 -0.01 -15.42 6.88
C MET A 240 -1.48 -15.49 6.47
N PHE A 241 -1.78 -16.02 5.27
CA PHE A 241 -3.17 -16.24 4.83
C PHE A 241 -3.90 -17.24 5.76
N ALA A 242 -3.24 -18.33 6.15
CA ALA A 242 -3.81 -19.30 7.08
C ALA A 242 -4.07 -18.72 8.48
N ALA A 243 -3.34 -17.67 8.88
CA ALA A 243 -3.53 -16.97 10.15
C ALA A 243 -4.64 -15.91 10.11
N GLY A 244 -5.13 -15.52 8.91
CA GLY A 244 -6.22 -14.56 8.76
C GLY A 244 -5.90 -13.33 7.91
N ALA A 245 -4.82 -13.34 7.12
CA ALA A 245 -4.53 -12.26 6.19
C ALA A 245 -5.45 -12.31 4.95
N ASP A 246 -5.91 -11.16 4.48
CA ASP A 246 -6.63 -10.99 3.22
C ASP A 246 -5.72 -10.45 2.12
N ILE A 247 -4.79 -9.57 2.49
CA ILE A 247 -3.87 -8.90 1.57
C ILE A 247 -2.44 -9.01 2.13
N VAL A 248 -1.50 -9.43 1.28
CA VAL A 248 -0.07 -9.48 1.62
C VAL A 248 0.72 -8.63 0.62
N LEU A 249 1.40 -7.59 1.12
CA LEU A 249 2.16 -6.63 0.32
C LEU A 249 3.63 -6.65 0.78
N ALA A 250 4.45 -7.46 0.13
CA ALA A 250 5.82 -7.69 0.58
C ALA A 250 6.85 -6.76 -0.09
N SER A 251 7.95 -6.55 0.63
CA SER A 251 9.11 -5.74 0.25
C SER A 251 10.41 -6.44 0.64
N HIS A 252 11.59 -5.90 0.34
CA HIS A 252 12.95 -6.32 0.61
C HIS A 252 13.77 -6.78 -0.60
N PRO A 253 13.27 -7.59 -1.57
CA PRO A 253 14.10 -8.04 -2.69
C PRO A 253 14.68 -6.90 -3.55
N HIS A 254 14.18 -5.67 -3.42
CA HIS A 254 14.57 -4.48 -4.20
C HIS A 254 14.33 -4.63 -5.71
N VAL A 255 13.61 -5.65 -6.11
CA VAL A 255 13.18 -5.93 -7.49
C VAL A 255 11.75 -6.44 -7.44
N LEU A 256 10.99 -6.22 -8.52
CA LEU A 256 9.64 -6.76 -8.63
C LEU A 256 9.65 -8.28 -8.61
N GLN A 257 8.70 -8.85 -7.89
CA GLN A 257 8.33 -10.25 -7.96
C GLN A 257 6.86 -10.39 -8.35
N ARG A 258 6.44 -11.60 -8.68
CA ARG A 258 5.07 -11.90 -9.11
C ARG A 258 4.03 -11.46 -8.10
N MET A 259 2.82 -11.26 -8.58
CA MET A 259 1.62 -11.04 -7.78
C MET A 259 0.49 -11.97 -8.23
N GLU A 260 -0.46 -12.22 -7.35
CA GLU A 260 -1.57 -13.13 -7.65
C GLU A 260 -2.78 -12.86 -6.76
N TYR A 261 -3.98 -13.09 -7.28
CA TYR A 261 -5.17 -13.22 -6.44
C TYR A 261 -5.15 -14.53 -5.66
N ARG A 262 -5.72 -14.51 -4.46
CA ARG A 262 -5.84 -15.67 -3.57
C ARG A 262 -7.30 -15.87 -3.17
N GLN A 263 -7.77 -17.12 -3.15
CA GLN A 263 -9.05 -17.44 -2.53
C GLN A 263 -8.83 -17.65 -1.04
N VAL A 264 -9.52 -16.85 -0.25
CA VAL A 264 -9.39 -16.80 1.22
C VAL A 264 -10.73 -17.16 1.85
N ASP A 265 -10.72 -17.93 2.95
CA ASP A 265 -11.90 -18.29 3.73
C ASP A 265 -11.53 -18.32 5.22
N HIS A 266 -11.98 -17.32 5.97
CA HIS A 266 -11.78 -17.21 7.41
C HIS A 266 -12.98 -17.72 8.22
N GLY A 267 -13.95 -18.43 7.55
CA GLY A 267 -15.13 -18.99 8.16
C GLY A 267 -16.40 -18.17 7.98
N ASP A 268 -16.30 -17.04 7.31
CA ASP A 268 -17.40 -16.12 6.94
C ASP A 268 -17.77 -16.19 5.45
N GLY A 269 -16.98 -16.91 4.65
CA GLY A 269 -17.19 -17.18 3.23
C GLY A 269 -15.93 -16.98 2.40
N VAL A 270 -15.90 -17.64 1.25
CA VAL A 270 -14.78 -17.50 0.29
C VAL A 270 -14.84 -16.14 -0.39
N HIS A 271 -13.72 -15.42 -0.40
CA HIS A 271 -13.58 -14.13 -1.03
C HIS A 271 -12.18 -13.97 -1.68
N ASP A 272 -12.03 -12.96 -2.52
CA ASP A 272 -10.77 -12.68 -3.21
C ASP A 272 -9.83 -11.87 -2.30
N GLY A 273 -8.72 -12.47 -1.91
CA GLY A 273 -7.54 -11.81 -1.35
C GLY A 273 -6.47 -11.56 -2.42
N PHE A 274 -5.32 -11.02 -2.02
CA PHE A 274 -4.25 -10.66 -2.94
C PHE A 274 -2.86 -10.73 -2.30
N ILE A 275 -1.85 -11.07 -3.10
CA ILE A 275 -0.45 -10.97 -2.71
C ILE A 275 0.41 -10.42 -3.85
N ILE A 276 1.39 -9.58 -3.47
CA ILE A 276 2.60 -9.29 -4.24
C ILE A 276 3.81 -9.68 -3.41
N TYR A 277 4.70 -10.51 -3.97
CA TYR A 277 5.86 -11.03 -3.24
C TYR A 277 7.01 -10.03 -3.11
N SER A 278 7.08 -9.03 -3.97
CA SER A 278 7.91 -7.83 -3.81
C SER A 278 7.45 -6.71 -4.72
N LEU A 279 7.30 -5.53 -4.12
CA LEU A 279 7.00 -4.28 -4.84
C LEU A 279 8.25 -3.66 -5.49
N GLY A 280 9.48 -4.11 -5.12
CA GLY A 280 10.72 -3.52 -5.57
C GLY A 280 11.01 -2.15 -4.96
N ASN A 281 11.99 -1.42 -5.49
CA ASN A 281 12.33 -0.07 -5.02
C ASN A 281 11.38 0.99 -5.57
N PHE A 282 10.70 1.74 -4.70
CA PHE A 282 10.01 2.96 -5.11
C PHE A 282 11.02 4.06 -5.43
N ILE A 283 11.96 4.31 -4.51
CA ILE A 283 13.09 5.22 -4.71
C ILE A 283 14.34 4.71 -3.99
N SER A 284 15.46 4.65 -4.71
CA SER A 284 16.77 4.32 -4.16
C SER A 284 17.87 4.79 -5.11
N SER A 285 19.14 4.72 -4.72
CA SER A 285 20.26 4.88 -5.65
C SER A 285 20.87 3.56 -6.14
N GLN A 286 20.14 2.46 -6.03
CA GLN A 286 20.57 1.17 -6.55
C GLN A 286 20.41 1.13 -8.08
N THR A 287 21.50 1.45 -8.81
CA THR A 287 21.48 1.70 -10.26
C THR A 287 21.52 0.46 -11.13
N THR A 288 21.82 -0.72 -10.55
CA THR A 288 21.91 -1.98 -11.33
C THR A 288 20.52 -2.48 -11.71
N PRO A 289 20.22 -2.69 -13.01
CA PRO A 289 18.95 -3.31 -13.40
C PRO A 289 18.72 -4.68 -12.74
N PRO A 290 17.48 -5.04 -12.40
CA PRO A 290 16.24 -4.28 -12.57
C PRO A 290 15.84 -3.38 -11.38
N ARG A 291 16.74 -3.09 -10.43
CA ARG A 291 16.49 -2.43 -9.14
C ARG A 291 15.90 -1.01 -9.25
N ASN A 292 15.98 -0.38 -10.41
CA ASN A 292 15.40 0.94 -10.69
C ASN A 292 14.05 0.86 -11.44
N ALA A 293 13.47 -0.33 -11.49
CA ALA A 293 12.16 -0.61 -12.05
C ALA A 293 11.20 -1.07 -10.95
N SER A 294 10.02 -0.49 -10.87
CA SER A 294 8.99 -0.83 -9.89
C SER A 294 7.61 -0.44 -10.40
N ILE A 295 6.63 -0.44 -9.51
CA ILE A 295 5.26 -0.03 -9.81
C ILE A 295 4.68 0.83 -8.68
N VAL A 296 3.68 1.64 -9.01
CA VAL A 296 2.64 2.02 -8.05
C VAL A 296 1.53 1.00 -8.21
N LEU A 297 1.26 0.25 -7.17
CA LEU A 297 0.18 -0.75 -7.12
C LEU A 297 -1.09 -0.09 -6.61
N HIS A 298 -2.19 -0.27 -7.32
CA HIS A 298 -3.51 0.19 -6.91
C HIS A 298 -4.40 -1.01 -6.57
N LEU A 299 -5.09 -0.93 -5.44
CA LEU A 299 -6.04 -1.93 -4.97
C LEU A 299 -7.38 -1.26 -4.68
N THR A 300 -8.46 -1.89 -5.12
CA THR A 300 -9.82 -1.56 -4.70
C THR A 300 -10.36 -2.72 -3.88
N VAL A 301 -10.75 -2.43 -2.64
CA VAL A 301 -11.45 -3.36 -1.74
C VAL A 301 -12.92 -2.98 -1.72
N GLU A 302 -13.81 -3.95 -1.93
CA GLU A 302 -15.25 -3.76 -1.95
C GLU A 302 -15.94 -4.66 -0.91
N GLN A 303 -16.96 -4.11 -0.25
CA GLN A 303 -17.89 -4.88 0.58
C GLN A 303 -19.32 -4.65 0.10
N VAL A 304 -20.01 -5.70 -0.34
CA VAL A 304 -21.39 -5.65 -0.81
C VAL A 304 -22.33 -6.17 0.26
N ALA A 305 -23.15 -5.30 0.82
CA ALA A 305 -24.04 -5.58 1.96
C ALA A 305 -23.27 -6.18 3.16
N ASP A 306 -23.66 -7.36 3.63
CA ASP A 306 -23.05 -8.05 4.78
C ASP A 306 -22.11 -9.19 4.32
N ASN A 307 -21.69 -9.22 3.04
CA ASN A 307 -20.70 -10.19 2.57
C ASN A 307 -19.29 -9.83 3.11
N PRO A 308 -18.34 -10.78 3.13
CA PRO A 308 -16.94 -10.46 3.36
C PRO A 308 -16.45 -9.38 2.41
N ALA A 309 -15.55 -8.52 2.88
CA ALA A 309 -14.87 -7.58 2.02
C ALA A 309 -13.86 -8.34 1.16
N GLU A 310 -13.71 -7.95 -0.12
CA GLU A 310 -12.83 -8.64 -1.05
C GLU A 310 -12.01 -7.67 -1.90
N VAL A 311 -10.90 -8.13 -2.44
CA VAL A 311 -10.12 -7.40 -3.45
C VAL A 311 -10.85 -7.47 -4.78
N LYS A 312 -11.54 -6.39 -5.12
CA LYS A 312 -12.34 -6.25 -6.34
C LYS A 312 -11.49 -6.09 -7.58
N GLU A 313 -10.52 -5.19 -7.51
CA GLU A 313 -9.67 -4.83 -8.64
C GLU A 313 -8.25 -4.55 -8.17
N VAL A 314 -7.30 -4.95 -8.99
CA VAL A 314 -5.88 -4.63 -8.87
C VAL A 314 -5.42 -4.01 -10.18
N SER A 315 -4.74 -2.87 -10.10
CA SER A 315 -4.08 -2.25 -11.24
C SER A 315 -2.70 -1.74 -10.84
N PHE A 316 -1.87 -1.37 -11.80
CA PHE A 316 -0.55 -0.88 -11.51
C PHE A 316 -0.02 0.06 -12.58
N VAL A 317 0.80 1.02 -12.15
CA VAL A 317 1.52 1.96 -12.99
C VAL A 317 3.00 1.63 -12.96
N PRO A 318 3.63 1.23 -14.09
CA PRO A 318 5.07 1.07 -14.16
C PRO A 318 5.82 2.38 -13.90
N ILE A 319 6.79 2.34 -12.99
CA ILE A 319 7.61 3.49 -12.63
C ILE A 319 9.10 3.19 -12.76
N TRP A 320 9.86 4.25 -12.88
CA TRP A 320 11.30 4.25 -13.02
C TRP A 320 11.94 5.30 -12.10
N THR A 321 12.95 4.90 -11.34
CA THR A 321 13.81 5.86 -10.65
C THR A 321 14.87 6.36 -11.59
N GLN A 322 14.76 7.62 -12.03
CA GLN A 322 15.78 8.33 -12.78
C GLN A 322 16.92 8.74 -11.84
N PHE A 323 18.17 8.46 -12.22
CA PHE A 323 19.36 8.81 -11.43
C PHE A 323 20.12 10.02 -11.95
N ARG A 324 19.90 10.40 -13.19
CA ARG A 324 20.62 11.45 -13.90
C ARG A 324 19.67 12.23 -14.79
N ASN A 325 19.81 13.58 -14.75
CA ASN A 325 19.12 14.44 -15.71
C ASN A 325 19.74 14.35 -17.12
N ALA A 326 19.23 15.15 -18.06
CA ALA A 326 19.72 15.17 -19.45
C ALA A 326 21.19 15.61 -19.54
N GLU A 327 21.66 16.46 -18.64
CA GLU A 327 23.04 16.96 -18.54
C GLU A 327 23.99 15.98 -17.87
N ASN A 328 23.49 14.80 -17.46
CA ASN A 328 24.24 13.75 -16.77
C ASN A 328 24.68 14.11 -15.33
N GLU A 329 23.95 15.02 -14.69
CA GLU A 329 24.09 15.32 -13.26
C GLU A 329 23.24 14.40 -12.42
N ASN A 330 23.57 14.22 -11.14
CA ASN A 330 22.72 13.46 -10.20
C ASN A 330 21.34 14.11 -10.12
N HIS A 331 20.30 13.31 -10.25
CA HIS A 331 18.93 13.78 -10.21
C HIS A 331 17.98 12.59 -9.95
N PHE A 332 17.54 12.45 -8.71
CA PHE A 332 16.74 11.31 -8.29
C PHE A 332 15.26 11.68 -8.35
N VAL A 333 14.57 11.21 -9.38
CA VAL A 333 13.13 11.44 -9.58
C VAL A 333 12.46 10.12 -9.94
N VAL A 334 11.34 9.82 -9.29
CA VAL A 334 10.46 8.72 -9.68
C VAL A 334 9.55 9.19 -10.80
N ARG A 335 9.52 8.45 -11.92
CA ARG A 335 8.79 8.82 -13.13
C ARG A 335 7.91 7.68 -13.65
N SER A 336 6.80 8.03 -14.29
CA SER A 336 6.01 7.06 -15.07
C SER A 336 6.79 6.60 -16.31
N VAL A 337 6.87 5.30 -16.50
CA VAL A 337 7.48 4.70 -17.71
C VAL A 337 6.70 5.10 -18.96
N TYR A 338 5.38 5.10 -18.88
CA TYR A 338 4.51 5.51 -19.98
C TYR A 338 4.79 6.94 -20.45
N GLU A 339 4.81 7.89 -19.50
CA GLU A 339 5.07 9.29 -19.84
C GLU A 339 6.43 9.45 -20.53
N MET A 340 7.47 8.83 -19.98
CA MET A 340 8.81 8.97 -20.52
C MET A 340 8.96 8.32 -21.92
N LEU A 341 8.30 7.19 -22.15
CA LEU A 341 8.33 6.52 -23.47
C LEU A 341 7.47 7.24 -24.52
N THR A 342 6.40 7.92 -24.13
CA THR A 342 5.47 8.61 -25.03
C THR A 342 5.80 10.07 -25.27
N LEU A 343 6.78 10.64 -24.56
CA LEU A 343 7.27 12.00 -24.81
C LEU A 343 7.68 12.18 -26.28
N PRO A 344 7.28 13.30 -26.93
CA PRO A 344 7.79 13.67 -28.23
C PRO A 344 9.33 13.70 -28.24
N GLU A 345 9.94 13.28 -29.35
CA GLU A 345 11.40 13.23 -29.47
C GLU A 345 12.06 14.59 -29.18
N SER A 346 11.41 15.69 -29.55
CA SER A 346 11.87 17.07 -29.31
C SER A 346 11.92 17.46 -27.83
N GLU A 347 11.14 16.79 -26.97
CA GLU A 347 11.05 17.05 -25.54
C GLU A 347 11.80 16.00 -24.72
N ARG A 348 11.81 14.74 -25.22
CA ARG A 348 12.39 13.58 -24.55
C ARG A 348 13.81 13.82 -24.08
N TYR A 349 14.71 14.29 -24.96
CA TYR A 349 16.11 14.48 -24.65
C TYR A 349 16.42 15.75 -23.84
N GLN A 350 15.40 16.51 -23.45
CA GLN A 350 15.51 17.55 -22.43
C GLN A 350 15.33 16.98 -21.02
N VAL A 351 14.76 15.76 -20.91
CA VAL A 351 14.46 15.11 -19.62
C VAL A 351 15.30 13.87 -19.40
N VAL A 352 15.42 13.02 -20.42
CA VAL A 352 16.11 11.71 -20.34
C VAL A 352 17.27 11.62 -21.34
N ARG A 353 18.35 11.00 -20.91
CA ARG A 353 19.49 10.71 -21.81
C ARG A 353 19.12 9.61 -22.81
N PRO A 354 19.77 9.56 -24.01
CA PRO A 354 19.49 8.52 -24.99
C PRO A 354 19.57 7.08 -24.43
N LYS A 355 20.54 6.79 -23.55
CA LYS A 355 20.69 5.48 -22.94
C LYS A 355 19.58 5.14 -21.93
N ASP A 356 19.02 6.14 -21.27
CA ASP A 356 17.92 5.94 -20.33
C ASP A 356 16.62 5.65 -21.07
N TYR A 357 16.47 6.17 -22.32
CA TYR A 357 15.34 5.82 -23.16
C TYR A 357 15.37 4.33 -23.60
N GLU A 358 16.55 3.78 -23.88
CA GLU A 358 16.67 2.33 -24.12
C GLU A 358 16.37 1.54 -22.84
N ARG A 359 16.86 2.02 -21.69
CA ARG A 359 16.55 1.41 -20.38
C ARG A 359 15.04 1.41 -20.06
N LEU A 360 14.31 2.46 -20.40
CA LEU A 360 12.86 2.54 -20.21
C LEU A 360 12.09 1.45 -20.96
N LYS A 361 12.57 1.03 -22.14
CA LYS A 361 11.98 -0.10 -22.87
C LYS A 361 12.18 -1.43 -22.14
N GLU A 362 13.39 -1.65 -21.59
CA GLU A 362 13.66 -2.82 -20.76
C GLU A 362 12.79 -2.81 -19.48
N ILE A 363 12.59 -1.63 -18.86
CA ILE A 363 11.73 -1.50 -17.67
C ILE A 363 10.28 -1.85 -18.00
N HIS A 364 9.78 -1.48 -19.18
CA HIS A 364 8.45 -1.91 -19.62
C HIS A 364 8.34 -3.45 -19.68
N GLU A 365 9.39 -4.13 -20.15
CA GLU A 365 9.45 -5.59 -20.15
C GLU A 365 9.54 -6.17 -18.74
N GLU A 366 10.36 -5.57 -17.88
CA GLU A 366 10.58 -5.98 -16.48
C GLU A 366 9.39 -5.71 -15.55
N THR A 367 8.45 -4.88 -15.98
CA THR A 367 7.24 -4.51 -15.20
C THR A 367 5.97 -5.02 -15.86
N ALA A 368 5.39 -4.31 -16.82
CA ALA A 368 4.08 -4.64 -17.38
C ALA A 368 4.08 -6.01 -18.09
N CYS A 369 5.08 -6.30 -18.90
CA CYS A 369 5.15 -7.60 -19.60
C CYS A 369 5.39 -8.75 -18.60
N PHE A 370 6.25 -8.55 -17.61
CA PHE A 370 6.54 -9.53 -16.56
C PHE A 370 5.31 -9.83 -15.71
N LEU A 371 4.66 -8.80 -15.15
CA LEU A 371 3.53 -8.99 -14.22
C LEU A 371 2.28 -9.57 -14.90
N LEU A 372 2.07 -9.25 -16.19
CA LEU A 372 0.92 -9.75 -16.95
C LEU A 372 1.22 -11.05 -17.71
N ASP A 373 2.46 -11.54 -17.65
CA ASP A 373 2.94 -12.69 -18.45
C ASP A 373 2.58 -12.57 -19.94
N LYS A 374 2.73 -11.34 -20.48
CA LYS A 374 2.35 -11.00 -21.86
C LYS A 374 3.40 -10.14 -22.54
N ASN A 375 3.68 -10.41 -23.81
CA ASN A 375 4.47 -9.49 -24.62
C ASN A 375 3.57 -8.33 -25.08
N ILE A 376 3.81 -7.13 -24.54
CA ILE A 376 3.07 -5.91 -24.85
C ILE A 376 3.96 -5.00 -25.71
N PRO A 377 3.66 -4.85 -27.02
CA PRO A 377 4.42 -3.95 -27.89
C PRO A 377 4.36 -2.50 -27.39
N LEU A 378 5.42 -1.72 -27.66
CA LEU A 378 5.48 -0.30 -27.22
C LEU A 378 4.35 0.56 -27.79
N GLU A 379 3.77 0.19 -28.95
CA GLU A 379 2.62 0.87 -29.54
C GLU A 379 1.31 0.65 -28.75
N GLN A 380 1.29 -0.31 -27.82
CA GLN A 380 0.18 -0.68 -26.96
C GLN A 380 0.44 -0.35 -25.48
N ILE A 381 1.52 0.39 -25.21
CA ILE A 381 1.85 0.79 -23.86
C ILE A 381 0.72 1.62 -23.24
N GLN A 382 0.44 1.38 -21.96
CA GLN A 382 -0.59 2.09 -21.19
C GLN A 382 0.06 2.76 -19.97
N ASP A 383 -0.57 3.81 -19.48
CA ASP A 383 -0.15 4.47 -18.25
C ASP A 383 -0.40 3.57 -17.04
N GLU A 384 -1.55 2.90 -17.02
CA GLU A 384 -1.97 1.97 -15.98
C GLU A 384 -2.51 0.67 -16.60
N TYR A 385 -2.20 -0.45 -15.96
CA TYR A 385 -2.59 -1.79 -16.38
C TYR A 385 -3.45 -2.44 -15.32
N VAL A 386 -4.60 -3.00 -15.72
CA VAL A 386 -5.41 -3.84 -14.83
C VAL A 386 -4.79 -5.25 -14.78
N PHE A 387 -4.58 -5.76 -13.57
CA PHE A 387 -4.12 -7.11 -13.34
C PHE A 387 -5.32 -8.06 -13.33
N PRO A 388 -5.38 -9.07 -14.20
CA PRO A 388 -6.54 -9.95 -14.32
C PRO A 388 -6.62 -10.92 -13.12
N LYS A 389 -7.85 -11.25 -12.69
CA LYS A 389 -8.08 -12.28 -11.65
C LYS A 389 -7.64 -13.69 -12.11
N GLU A 390 -7.71 -13.98 -13.40
CA GLU A 390 -7.20 -15.20 -14.03
C GLU A 390 -6.19 -14.79 -15.11
N ILE A 391 -5.01 -15.39 -15.10
CA ILE A 391 -4.01 -15.22 -16.16
C ILE A 391 -4.27 -16.35 -17.16
N ASP A 392 -4.72 -16.02 -18.39
CA ASP A 392 -5.02 -16.94 -19.48
C ASP A 392 -3.78 -17.70 -20.01
#